data_d68b2e9cb35caa616d67416bc4fd2300
#
_entry.id   d68b2e9cb35caa616d67416bc4fd2300
#
_cell.length_a   1.000
_cell.length_b   1.000
_cell.length_c   1.000
_cell.angle_alpha   90.00
_cell.angle_beta   90.00
_cell.angle_gamma   90.00
#
_symmetry.space_group_name_H-M   'P 1'
#
loop_
_entity.id
_entity.type
_entity.pdbx_description
1 polymer ?
#
loop_
_entity_poly.entity_id
_entity_poly.type
_entity_poly.pdbx_seq_one_letter_code
_entity_poly.pdbx_strand_id
1 'polypeptide(L)'
;MPPPSRRKQQSREANEKSIEARKNSQEKNAPKEVDPKHWTASVIVNGDSYTRARNLFQDNNIKVPSEKEFYRHQKEIGKVILEYKEQSIKNAQQTMKKDTFLSTDSHYNVGRNATACQSLMMDNRGKVVGETTVIKKSSGGDFEGPSNMMETECTKRMMSNFDFTNVSTVVHDNDNKTKAIIQQYAPNAKITLDPRHCVRAVGRAFEKLENGGYKEAAGKETVNQQKESESQPAFPIKSKAEEPKKRGRPLKHQEKVFHQIYSKVIKWFTFIIMLPIETTKKIFLWKNTLNHFIGRHENCLHEKDKEYPVFQPLTKPDLAKQFQRFTDDAAKLIPEIDPNAQTQQNESIHHSMLTQCPKGNNTKSFEMRTAVTILQKNEGEKCKQEIYNRVNNYQISPSIRELQKLEYEKNKSRNQKKATPETRKEINKARNAKRFPKDNPTGDYRGGKWTPQDI
;
A
#
# COMPACT_ATOMS: atom_id res chain seq x y z
N MET A 1 -78.14 10.19 -37.46
CA MET A 1 -76.93 10.63 -38.17
C MET A 1 -76.49 9.51 -39.12
N PRO A 2 -76.21 9.81 -40.38
CA PRO A 2 -75.78 8.80 -41.33
C PRO A 2 -74.40 8.24 -40.91
N PRO A 3 -74.16 6.96 -41.13
CA PRO A 3 -72.88 6.32 -40.75
C PRO A 3 -71.69 6.96 -41.53
N PRO A 4 -70.55 7.09 -40.93
CA PRO A 4 -69.39 7.68 -41.57
C PRO A 4 -69.02 6.93 -42.84
N SER A 5 -68.67 7.65 -43.92
CA SER A 5 -68.29 7.04 -45.18
C SER A 5 -67.10 6.09 -44.99
N ARG A 6 -67.11 4.98 -45.72
CA ARG A 6 -66.07 3.91 -45.68
C ARG A 6 -64.61 4.47 -45.73
N ARG A 7 -64.42 5.57 -46.43
CA ARG A 7 -63.13 6.28 -46.56
C ARG A 7 -62.71 7.00 -45.28
N LYS A 8 -63.67 7.55 -44.50
CA LYS A 8 -63.40 8.17 -43.18
C LYS A 8 -63.10 7.13 -42.13
N GLN A 9 -63.70 5.95 -42.23
CA GLN A 9 -63.45 4.84 -41.33
C GLN A 9 -62.04 4.26 -41.54
N GLN A 10 -61.66 4.03 -42.82
CA GLN A 10 -60.26 3.55 -43.17
C GLN A 10 -59.20 4.57 -42.76
N SER A 11 -59.46 5.88 -42.90
CA SER A 11 -58.49 6.90 -42.46
C SER A 11 -58.36 6.96 -40.96
N ARG A 12 -59.41 6.69 -40.17
CA ARG A 12 -59.31 6.56 -38.69
C ARG A 12 -58.55 5.35 -38.27
N GLU A 13 -58.79 4.17 -38.83
CA GLU A 13 -58.07 2.94 -38.56
C GLU A 13 -56.59 3.04 -38.93
N ALA A 14 -56.25 3.70 -40.05
CA ALA A 14 -54.86 3.95 -40.44
C ALA A 14 -54.14 4.90 -39.46
N ASN A 15 -54.84 5.91 -38.95
CA ASN A 15 -54.30 6.84 -37.98
C ASN A 15 -54.10 6.18 -36.59
N GLU A 16 -55.05 5.34 -36.15
CA GLU A 16 -54.95 4.56 -34.93
C GLU A 16 -53.76 3.58 -34.98
N LYS A 17 -53.61 2.84 -36.08
CA LYS A 17 -52.45 1.96 -36.31
C LYS A 17 -51.10 2.72 -36.32
N SER A 18 -51.08 3.93 -36.88
CA SER A 18 -49.88 4.78 -36.88
C SER A 18 -49.56 5.30 -35.48
N ILE A 19 -50.56 5.67 -34.67
CA ILE A 19 -50.38 6.09 -33.27
C ILE A 19 -49.90 4.90 -32.43
N GLU A 20 -50.46 3.72 -32.60
CA GLU A 20 -50.07 2.51 -31.90
C GLU A 20 -48.64 2.05 -32.28
N ALA A 21 -48.28 2.13 -33.56
CA ALA A 21 -46.92 1.86 -34.03
C ALA A 21 -45.90 2.86 -33.45
N ARG A 22 -46.28 4.15 -33.31
CA ARG A 22 -45.45 5.17 -32.66
C ARG A 22 -45.31 4.91 -31.16
N LYS A 23 -46.38 4.55 -30.44
CA LYS A 23 -46.32 4.16 -29.03
C LYS A 23 -45.42 2.95 -28.81
N ASN A 24 -45.62 1.89 -29.59
CA ASN A 24 -44.78 0.67 -29.51
C ASN A 24 -43.33 0.95 -29.85
N SER A 25 -43.03 1.87 -30.78
CA SER A 25 -41.69 2.32 -31.09
C SER A 25 -41.07 3.14 -29.95
N GLN A 26 -41.88 4.03 -29.32
CA GLN A 26 -41.44 4.80 -28.15
C GLN A 26 -41.20 3.90 -26.92
N GLU A 27 -42.03 2.90 -26.66
CA GLU A 27 -41.84 1.94 -25.57
C GLU A 27 -40.61 1.05 -25.79
N LYS A 28 -40.34 0.60 -27.04
CA LYS A 28 -39.14 -0.17 -27.38
C LYS A 28 -37.84 0.64 -27.24
N ASN A 29 -37.93 1.96 -27.42
CA ASN A 29 -36.79 2.88 -27.33
C ASN A 29 -36.71 3.61 -25.99
N ALA A 30 -37.64 3.37 -25.07
CA ALA A 30 -37.56 3.96 -23.73
C ALA A 30 -36.30 3.47 -23.02
N PRO A 31 -35.53 4.39 -22.40
CA PRO A 31 -34.34 4.00 -21.66
C PRO A 31 -34.72 3.08 -20.48
N LYS A 32 -34.01 1.97 -20.34
CA LYS A 32 -34.17 1.10 -19.18
C LYS A 32 -33.75 1.85 -17.92
N GLU A 33 -34.58 1.79 -16.89
CA GLU A 33 -34.23 2.39 -15.59
C GLU A 33 -33.59 1.34 -14.66
N VAL A 34 -32.65 1.79 -13.85
CA VAL A 34 -32.02 0.99 -12.79
C VAL A 34 -32.53 1.45 -11.43
N ASP A 35 -32.59 0.54 -10.45
CA ASP A 35 -32.78 0.94 -9.05
C ASP A 35 -31.64 1.83 -8.60
N PRO A 36 -31.91 3.10 -8.20
CA PRO A 36 -30.88 4.08 -7.91
C PRO A 36 -29.94 3.67 -6.77
N LYS A 37 -30.50 3.04 -5.74
CA LYS A 37 -29.75 2.64 -4.55
C LYS A 37 -28.87 1.43 -4.83
N HIS A 38 -29.42 0.43 -5.55
CA HIS A 38 -28.66 -0.74 -5.96
C HIS A 38 -27.54 -0.38 -6.94
N TRP A 39 -27.81 0.47 -7.93
CA TRP A 39 -26.79 0.94 -8.86
C TRP A 39 -25.65 1.66 -8.14
N THR A 40 -26.00 2.56 -7.19
CA THR A 40 -25.00 3.27 -6.38
C THR A 40 -24.14 2.29 -5.56
N ALA A 41 -24.76 1.30 -4.92
CA ALA A 41 -24.03 0.25 -4.20
C ALA A 41 -23.07 -0.52 -5.12
N SER A 42 -23.53 -0.88 -6.32
CA SER A 42 -22.72 -1.59 -7.31
C SER A 42 -21.51 -0.76 -7.75
N VAL A 43 -21.68 0.53 -8.03
CA VAL A 43 -20.59 1.44 -8.39
C VAL A 43 -19.53 1.51 -7.27
N ILE A 44 -19.98 1.65 -6.01
CA ILE A 44 -19.09 1.72 -4.84
C ILE A 44 -18.32 0.42 -4.65
N VAL A 45 -19.01 -0.72 -4.64
CA VAL A 45 -18.44 -2.04 -4.35
C VAL A 45 -17.43 -2.48 -5.42
N ASN A 46 -17.62 -2.04 -6.66
CA ASN A 46 -16.69 -2.32 -7.76
C ASN A 46 -15.57 -1.28 -7.91
N GLY A 47 -15.54 -0.23 -7.09
CA GLY A 47 -14.48 0.78 -7.10
C GLY A 47 -14.58 1.80 -8.25
N ASP A 48 -15.74 1.87 -8.92
CA ASP A 48 -15.94 2.80 -10.01
C ASP A 48 -16.28 4.22 -9.51
N SER A 49 -16.06 5.21 -10.39
CA SER A 49 -16.55 6.57 -10.17
C SER A 49 -17.94 6.74 -10.76
N TYR A 50 -18.73 7.69 -10.21
CA TYR A 50 -20.02 8.06 -10.76
C TYR A 50 -19.95 8.36 -12.26
N THR A 51 -19.01 9.21 -12.66
CA THR A 51 -18.87 9.64 -14.06
C THR A 51 -18.60 8.49 -15.02
N ARG A 52 -17.66 7.60 -14.64
CA ARG A 52 -17.30 6.44 -15.46
C ARG A 52 -18.49 5.47 -15.61
N ALA A 53 -19.12 5.13 -14.49
CA ALA A 53 -20.27 4.24 -14.49
C ALA A 53 -21.45 4.85 -15.25
N ARG A 54 -21.75 6.16 -15.03
CA ARG A 54 -22.79 6.87 -15.76
C ARG A 54 -22.59 6.79 -17.27
N ASN A 55 -21.39 7.13 -17.75
CA ASN A 55 -21.12 7.12 -19.20
C ASN A 55 -21.33 5.71 -19.79
N LEU A 56 -20.78 4.66 -19.13
CA LEU A 56 -20.97 3.29 -19.58
C LEU A 56 -22.44 2.86 -19.70
N PHE A 57 -23.30 3.28 -18.78
CA PHE A 57 -24.71 2.94 -18.77
C PHE A 57 -25.49 3.80 -19.78
N GLN A 58 -25.16 5.08 -19.92
CA GLN A 58 -25.79 5.97 -20.91
C GLN A 58 -25.48 5.55 -22.35
N ASP A 59 -24.25 5.10 -22.63
CA ASP A 59 -23.85 4.55 -23.94
C ASP A 59 -24.68 3.28 -24.31
N ASN A 60 -25.25 2.60 -23.32
CA ASN A 60 -26.13 1.45 -23.50
C ASN A 60 -27.64 1.80 -23.36
N ASN A 61 -27.99 3.09 -23.48
CA ASN A 61 -29.36 3.60 -23.35
C ASN A 61 -30.04 3.20 -22.01
N ILE A 62 -29.27 3.24 -20.91
CA ILE A 62 -29.75 2.95 -19.57
C ILE A 62 -29.75 4.25 -18.76
N LYS A 63 -30.91 4.63 -18.23
CA LYS A 63 -31.06 5.80 -17.36
C LYS A 63 -30.53 5.47 -15.96
N VAL A 64 -29.60 6.28 -15.49
CA VAL A 64 -29.00 6.16 -14.17
C VAL A 64 -29.39 7.34 -13.27
N PRO A 65 -29.27 7.21 -11.94
CA PRO A 65 -29.58 8.29 -11.02
C PRO A 65 -28.73 9.54 -11.29
N SER A 66 -29.29 10.69 -10.94
CA SER A 66 -28.56 11.95 -10.96
C SER A 66 -27.37 11.94 -10.00
N GLU A 67 -26.39 12.80 -10.24
CA GLU A 67 -25.22 12.92 -9.38
C GLU A 67 -25.60 13.23 -7.91
N LYS A 68 -26.62 14.11 -7.72
CA LYS A 68 -27.16 14.44 -6.40
C LYS A 68 -27.75 13.23 -5.69
N GLU A 69 -28.52 12.43 -6.40
CA GLU A 69 -29.07 11.16 -5.89
C GLU A 69 -27.99 10.15 -5.56
N PHE A 70 -27.02 9.99 -6.44
CA PHE A 70 -25.87 9.11 -6.20
C PHE A 70 -25.17 9.44 -4.89
N TYR A 71 -24.80 10.70 -4.66
CA TYR A 71 -24.12 11.08 -3.42
C TYR A 71 -25.00 11.00 -2.17
N ARG A 72 -26.33 11.17 -2.32
CA ARG A 72 -27.27 10.91 -1.22
C ARG A 72 -27.25 9.43 -0.84
N HIS A 73 -27.43 8.53 -1.80
CA HIS A 73 -27.38 7.09 -1.57
C HIS A 73 -26.00 6.62 -1.11
N GLN A 74 -24.91 7.18 -1.65
CA GLN A 74 -23.57 6.88 -1.20
C GLN A 74 -23.39 7.14 0.30
N LYS A 75 -23.98 8.20 0.84
CA LYS A 75 -23.91 8.49 2.28
C LYS A 75 -24.65 7.45 3.13
N GLU A 76 -25.81 7.00 2.67
CA GLU A 76 -26.59 5.95 3.35
C GLU A 76 -25.88 4.60 3.29
N ILE A 77 -25.44 4.19 2.11
CA ILE A 77 -24.72 2.94 1.86
C ILE A 77 -23.41 2.92 2.61
N GLY A 78 -22.70 4.06 2.68
CA GLY A 78 -21.46 4.21 3.42
C GLY A 78 -21.59 3.82 4.88
N LYS A 79 -22.65 4.20 5.56
CA LYS A 79 -22.92 3.80 6.95
C LYS A 79 -23.03 2.28 7.09
N VAL A 80 -23.80 1.64 6.20
CA VAL A 80 -23.99 0.19 6.19
C VAL A 80 -22.66 -0.56 5.97
N ILE A 81 -21.82 -0.06 5.05
CA ILE A 81 -20.49 -0.63 4.77
C ILE A 81 -19.57 -0.49 5.98
N LEU A 82 -19.57 0.67 6.65
CA LEU A 82 -18.71 0.92 7.81
C LEU A 82 -19.14 0.05 9.01
N GLU A 83 -20.44 -0.05 9.29
CA GLU A 83 -20.97 -0.94 10.33
C GLU A 83 -20.61 -2.41 10.06
N TYR A 84 -20.73 -2.87 8.82
CA TYR A 84 -20.33 -4.22 8.46
C TYR A 84 -18.81 -4.43 8.58
N LYS A 85 -18.00 -3.44 8.20
CA LYS A 85 -16.53 -3.47 8.40
C LYS A 85 -16.18 -3.65 9.88
N GLU A 86 -16.80 -2.87 10.76
CA GLU A 86 -16.55 -2.97 12.21
C GLU A 86 -16.92 -4.34 12.76
N GLN A 87 -18.07 -4.88 12.36
CA GLN A 87 -18.48 -6.23 12.75
C GLN A 87 -17.50 -7.28 12.23
N SER A 88 -17.05 -7.17 10.99
CA SER A 88 -16.09 -8.10 10.39
C SER A 88 -14.73 -8.07 11.09
N ILE A 89 -14.24 -6.89 11.48
CA ILE A 89 -13.01 -6.74 12.26
C ILE A 89 -13.17 -7.37 13.64
N LYS A 90 -14.27 -7.11 14.36
CA LYS A 90 -14.55 -7.71 15.66
C LYS A 90 -14.60 -9.26 15.58
N ASN A 91 -15.24 -9.80 14.56
CA ASN A 91 -15.28 -11.26 14.34
C ASN A 91 -13.86 -11.82 14.09
N ALA A 92 -13.05 -11.11 13.32
CA ALA A 92 -11.65 -11.49 13.08
C ALA A 92 -10.82 -11.46 14.37
N GLN A 93 -11.01 -10.47 15.24
CA GLN A 93 -10.37 -10.38 16.56
C GLN A 93 -10.78 -11.56 17.47
N GLN A 94 -12.08 -11.83 17.58
CA GLN A 94 -12.61 -12.93 18.42
C GLN A 94 -12.07 -14.31 18.03
N THR A 95 -11.69 -14.49 16.78
CA THR A 95 -11.12 -15.74 16.27
C THR A 95 -9.60 -15.77 16.31
N MET A 96 -8.92 -14.75 16.87
CA MET A 96 -7.48 -14.73 17.05
C MET A 96 -7.03 -15.84 18.01
N LYS A 97 -5.97 -16.52 17.61
CA LYS A 97 -5.34 -17.54 18.48
C LYS A 97 -4.35 -16.88 19.43
N LYS A 98 -4.05 -17.59 20.52
CA LYS A 98 -2.93 -17.23 21.39
C LYS A 98 -1.63 -17.22 20.58
N ASP A 99 -0.72 -16.35 20.96
CA ASP A 99 0.58 -16.15 20.29
C ASP A 99 0.46 -15.66 18.84
N THR A 100 -0.59 -14.89 18.56
CA THR A 100 -0.79 -14.28 17.24
C THR A 100 0.31 -13.26 16.94
N PHE A 101 0.75 -13.31 15.71
CA PHE A 101 1.65 -12.34 15.11
C PHE A 101 0.85 -11.28 14.36
N LEU A 102 1.17 -10.01 14.59
CA LEU A 102 0.53 -8.89 13.93
C LEU A 102 1.52 -8.14 13.04
N SER A 103 1.05 -7.64 11.91
CA SER A 103 1.77 -6.68 11.08
C SER A 103 0.97 -5.39 10.94
N THR A 104 1.63 -4.24 11.03
CA THR A 104 1.00 -2.93 10.87
C THR A 104 1.68 -2.13 9.78
N ASP A 105 0.87 -1.39 9.00
CA ASP A 105 1.34 -0.50 7.94
C ASP A 105 0.29 0.58 7.67
N SER A 106 0.69 1.70 7.10
CA SER A 106 -0.16 2.87 6.86
C SER A 106 -0.25 3.25 5.38
N HIS A 107 -1.41 3.77 5.02
CA HIS A 107 -1.73 4.18 3.66
C HIS A 107 -2.30 5.59 3.61
N TYR A 108 -1.81 6.41 2.68
CA TYR A 108 -2.26 7.78 2.46
C TYR A 108 -3.10 7.88 1.18
N ASN A 109 -4.14 8.74 1.21
CA ASN A 109 -4.98 8.98 0.03
C ASN A 109 -4.23 9.65 -1.13
N VAL A 110 -3.17 10.42 -0.85
CA VAL A 110 -2.26 11.02 -1.85
C VAL A 110 -0.82 10.99 -1.37
N GLY A 111 0.15 11.16 -2.30
CA GLY A 111 1.58 11.07 -1.98
C GLY A 111 2.17 12.27 -1.25
N ARG A 112 1.61 13.49 -1.43
CA ARG A 112 2.02 14.72 -0.76
C ARG A 112 0.81 15.50 -0.29
N ASN A 113 0.94 16.20 0.85
CA ASN A 113 -0.15 16.95 1.46
C ASN A 113 -1.43 16.12 1.63
N ALA A 114 -1.28 14.86 2.04
CA ALA A 114 -2.38 13.95 2.27
C ALA A 114 -3.40 14.56 3.23
N THR A 115 -4.67 14.34 2.95
CA THR A 115 -5.81 14.76 3.77
C THR A 115 -6.45 13.62 4.52
N ALA A 116 -6.11 12.39 4.17
CA ALA A 116 -6.52 11.17 4.88
C ALA A 116 -5.36 10.17 4.94
N CYS A 117 -5.26 9.49 6.08
CA CYS A 117 -4.36 8.38 6.34
C CYS A 117 -5.14 7.25 6.99
N GLN A 118 -4.83 6.01 6.64
CA GLN A 118 -5.40 4.83 7.26
C GLN A 118 -4.29 3.89 7.67
N SER A 119 -4.30 3.45 8.93
CA SER A 119 -3.44 2.38 9.43
C SER A 119 -4.22 1.09 9.53
N LEU A 120 -3.58 0.00 9.16
CA LEU A 120 -4.13 -1.34 9.22
C LEU A 120 -3.27 -2.24 10.09
N MET A 121 -3.92 -3.16 10.78
CA MET A 121 -3.28 -4.23 11.51
C MET A 121 -3.81 -5.57 11.03
N MET A 122 -2.92 -6.45 10.61
CA MET A 122 -3.26 -7.76 10.05
C MET A 122 -2.62 -8.88 10.87
N ASP A 123 -3.33 -9.96 11.03
CA ASP A 123 -2.83 -11.17 11.68
C ASP A 123 -2.13 -12.12 10.71
N ASN A 124 -1.53 -13.18 11.24
CA ASN A 124 -0.82 -14.21 10.48
C ASN A 124 -1.74 -15.04 9.55
N ARG A 125 -3.06 -14.99 9.73
CA ARG A 125 -4.05 -15.59 8.82
C ARG A 125 -4.35 -14.68 7.62
N GLY A 126 -3.83 -13.45 7.65
CA GLY A 126 -4.09 -12.42 6.65
C GLY A 126 -5.44 -11.73 6.80
N LYS A 127 -6.02 -11.76 8.00
CA LYS A 127 -7.23 -11.01 8.34
C LYS A 127 -6.87 -9.64 8.87
N VAL A 128 -7.64 -8.63 8.51
CA VAL A 128 -7.56 -7.29 9.12
C VAL A 128 -8.25 -7.36 10.47
N VAL A 129 -7.49 -7.18 11.54
CA VAL A 129 -7.95 -7.22 12.93
C VAL A 129 -7.96 -5.86 13.59
N GLY A 130 -7.37 -4.86 12.97
CA GLY A 130 -7.40 -3.46 13.43
C GLY A 130 -7.36 -2.50 12.26
N GLU A 131 -8.05 -1.39 12.41
CA GLU A 131 -8.07 -0.32 11.42
C GLU A 131 -8.42 1.01 12.08
N THR A 132 -7.80 2.07 11.60
CA THR A 132 -8.18 3.44 11.95
C THR A 132 -7.89 4.36 10.78
N THR A 133 -8.84 5.24 10.50
CA THR A 133 -8.69 6.30 9.51
C THR A 133 -8.66 7.66 10.21
N VAL A 134 -7.68 8.48 9.86
CA VAL A 134 -7.53 9.87 10.31
C VAL A 134 -7.71 10.79 9.12
N ILE A 135 -8.59 11.77 9.26
CA ILE A 135 -8.90 12.78 8.23
C ILE A 135 -8.59 14.16 8.78
N LYS A 136 -7.95 15.01 7.98
CA LYS A 136 -7.68 16.41 8.35
C LYS A 136 -8.96 17.21 8.56
N LYS A 137 -8.94 18.11 9.54
CA LYS A 137 -10.04 19.05 9.81
C LYS A 137 -10.42 19.89 8.60
N SER A 138 -9.44 20.32 7.80
CA SER A 138 -9.67 21.02 6.54
C SER A 138 -10.46 20.23 5.49
N SER A 139 -10.61 18.92 5.69
CA SER A 139 -11.35 18.01 4.81
C SER A 139 -12.54 17.33 5.48
N GLY A 140 -12.97 17.89 6.63
CA GLY A 140 -14.14 17.41 7.36
C GLY A 140 -13.86 16.35 8.43
N GLY A 141 -12.60 16.09 8.77
CA GLY A 141 -12.19 15.23 9.89
C GLY A 141 -11.91 16.00 11.17
N ASP A 142 -11.13 15.39 12.07
CA ASP A 142 -10.81 15.89 13.41
C ASP A 142 -9.31 16.16 13.62
N PHE A 143 -8.45 15.77 12.69
CA PHE A 143 -7.01 15.90 12.85
C PHE A 143 -6.49 17.28 12.45
N GLU A 144 -5.77 17.91 13.38
CA GLU A 144 -5.02 19.14 13.16
C GLU A 144 -3.52 18.84 13.21
N GLY A 145 -2.84 19.03 12.09
CA GLY A 145 -1.40 18.80 12.02
C GLY A 145 -0.88 18.53 10.60
N PRO A 146 0.43 18.38 10.45
CA PRO A 146 1.03 18.06 9.16
C PRO A 146 0.73 16.62 8.77
N SER A 147 0.66 16.35 7.44
CA SER A 147 0.28 15.04 6.91
C SER A 147 1.19 13.89 7.40
N ASN A 148 2.48 14.16 7.62
CA ASN A 148 3.43 13.16 8.13
C ASN A 148 3.20 12.74 9.59
N MET A 149 2.34 13.44 10.33
CA MET A 149 1.95 13.06 11.71
C MET A 149 0.65 12.24 11.74
N MET A 150 -0.08 12.16 10.62
CA MET A 150 -1.34 11.42 10.56
C MET A 150 -1.13 9.93 10.79
N GLU A 151 -0.04 9.36 10.28
CA GLU A 151 0.32 7.95 10.50
C GLU A 151 0.53 7.65 11.97
N THR A 152 1.27 8.50 12.67
CA THR A 152 1.49 8.40 14.13
C THR A 152 0.17 8.43 14.88
N GLU A 153 -0.74 9.35 14.51
CA GLU A 153 -2.06 9.48 15.12
C GLU A 153 -2.97 8.28 14.81
N CYS A 154 -2.98 7.81 13.53
CA CYS A 154 -3.68 6.59 13.14
C CYS A 154 -3.24 5.39 13.99
N THR A 155 -1.93 5.17 14.07
CA THR A 155 -1.36 4.06 14.82
C THR A 155 -1.73 4.16 16.30
N LYS A 156 -1.62 5.34 16.89
CA LYS A 156 -2.00 5.57 18.28
C LYS A 156 -3.46 5.23 18.55
N ARG A 157 -4.39 5.76 17.74
CA ARG A 157 -5.83 5.48 17.87
C ARG A 157 -6.16 4.00 17.67
N MET A 158 -5.52 3.36 16.69
CA MET A 158 -5.70 1.94 16.43
C MET A 158 -5.23 1.08 17.60
N MET A 159 -4.03 1.34 18.13
CA MET A 159 -3.44 0.59 19.23
C MET A 159 -4.18 0.78 20.56
N SER A 160 -4.68 2.00 20.83
CA SER A 160 -5.40 2.29 22.08
C SER A 160 -6.74 1.54 22.22
N ASN A 161 -7.31 1.08 21.11
CA ASN A 161 -8.60 0.39 21.08
C ASN A 161 -8.46 -1.13 20.83
N PHE A 162 -7.23 -1.67 20.87
CA PHE A 162 -6.97 -3.07 20.56
C PHE A 162 -6.52 -3.87 21.78
N ASP A 163 -7.04 -5.09 21.94
CA ASP A 163 -6.62 -6.02 22.98
C ASP A 163 -5.43 -6.88 22.52
N PHE A 164 -4.27 -6.65 23.13
CA PHE A 164 -3.02 -7.33 22.82
C PHE A 164 -2.79 -8.63 23.61
N THR A 165 -3.74 -9.10 24.41
CA THR A 165 -3.59 -10.27 25.30
C THR A 165 -3.14 -11.53 24.55
N ASN A 166 -3.58 -11.71 23.31
CA ASN A 166 -3.24 -12.85 22.45
C ASN A 166 -2.09 -12.60 21.47
N VAL A 167 -1.38 -11.47 21.61
CA VAL A 167 -0.36 -11.05 20.66
C VAL A 167 1.04 -11.31 21.20
N SER A 168 1.82 -12.12 20.50
CA SER A 168 3.22 -12.39 20.83
C SER A 168 4.19 -11.47 20.12
N THR A 169 3.87 -11.02 18.92
CA THR A 169 4.79 -10.25 18.09
C THR A 169 4.05 -9.20 17.28
N VAL A 170 4.62 -7.99 17.21
CA VAL A 170 4.15 -6.91 16.33
C VAL A 170 5.26 -6.52 15.37
N VAL A 171 4.97 -6.60 14.07
CA VAL A 171 5.86 -6.18 12.99
C VAL A 171 5.49 -4.81 12.49
N HIS A 172 6.48 -3.98 12.30
CA HIS A 172 6.29 -2.64 11.75
C HIS A 172 7.44 -2.22 10.84
N ASP A 173 7.26 -1.10 10.17
CA ASP A 173 8.31 -0.42 9.43
C ASP A 173 9.36 0.17 10.37
N ASN A 174 10.54 0.46 9.83
CA ASN A 174 11.63 1.09 10.58
C ASN A 174 11.32 2.58 10.87
N ASP A 175 10.29 2.82 11.68
CA ASP A 175 9.89 4.14 12.19
C ASP A 175 9.87 4.16 13.72
N ASN A 176 10.72 5.01 14.31
CA ASN A 176 10.88 5.10 15.77
C ASN A 176 9.62 5.59 16.48
N LYS A 177 8.77 6.40 15.84
CA LYS A 177 7.54 6.90 16.44
C LYS A 177 6.52 5.79 16.59
N THR A 178 6.33 5.01 15.53
CA THR A 178 5.48 3.82 15.54
C THR A 178 5.96 2.80 16.56
N LYS A 179 7.28 2.55 16.64
CA LYS A 179 7.88 1.67 17.63
C LYS A 179 7.54 2.10 19.06
N ALA A 180 7.68 3.38 19.40
CA ALA A 180 7.36 3.91 20.72
C ALA A 180 5.89 3.72 21.09
N ILE A 181 4.97 3.90 20.14
CA ILE A 181 3.54 3.66 20.35
C ILE A 181 3.27 2.17 20.60
N ILE A 182 3.85 1.29 19.80
CA ILE A 182 3.69 -0.17 20.00
C ILE A 182 4.20 -0.57 21.39
N GLN A 183 5.35 -0.06 21.81
CA GLN A 183 5.91 -0.33 23.15
C GLN A 183 4.97 0.11 24.26
N GLN A 184 4.27 1.24 24.09
CA GLN A 184 3.33 1.78 25.06
C GLN A 184 2.09 0.89 25.21
N TYR A 185 1.50 0.41 24.11
CA TYR A 185 0.22 -0.30 24.13
C TYR A 185 0.36 -1.82 24.14
N ALA A 186 1.47 -2.37 23.64
CA ALA A 186 1.77 -3.80 23.61
C ALA A 186 3.11 -4.11 24.30
N PRO A 187 3.29 -3.80 25.59
CA PRO A 187 4.57 -3.91 26.28
C PRO A 187 5.11 -5.35 26.35
N ASN A 188 4.22 -6.34 26.31
CA ASN A 188 4.59 -7.76 26.38
C ASN A 188 4.83 -8.40 25.00
N ALA A 189 4.53 -7.69 23.91
CA ALA A 189 4.74 -8.20 22.58
C ALA A 189 6.19 -7.95 22.12
N LYS A 190 6.79 -8.93 21.45
CA LYS A 190 8.06 -8.75 20.76
C LYS A 190 7.85 -7.80 19.57
N ILE A 191 8.60 -6.72 19.52
CA ILE A 191 8.57 -5.77 18.41
C ILE A 191 9.64 -6.16 17.39
N THR A 192 9.28 -6.30 16.13
CA THR A 192 10.20 -6.67 15.06
C THR A 192 10.03 -5.78 13.84
N LEU A 193 11.11 -5.65 13.06
CA LEU A 193 11.13 -4.89 11.82
C LEU A 193 10.88 -5.79 10.60
N ASP A 194 10.17 -5.25 9.62
CA ASP A 194 10.03 -5.90 8.32
C ASP A 194 11.40 -5.97 7.60
N PRO A 195 11.88 -7.18 7.23
CA PRO A 195 13.15 -7.35 6.54
C PRO A 195 13.29 -6.53 5.25
N ARG A 196 12.21 -6.38 4.47
CA ARG A 196 12.25 -5.65 3.19
C ARG A 196 12.41 -4.15 3.41
N HIS A 197 11.74 -3.62 4.43
CA HIS A 197 11.86 -2.21 4.81
C HIS A 197 13.26 -1.91 5.35
N CYS A 198 13.85 -2.84 6.09
CA CYS A 198 15.25 -2.74 6.52
C CYS A 198 16.23 -2.77 5.34
N VAL A 199 16.05 -3.68 4.38
CA VAL A 199 16.88 -3.73 3.16
C VAL A 199 16.78 -2.42 2.38
N ARG A 200 15.58 -1.87 2.22
CA ARG A 200 15.38 -0.55 1.57
C ARG A 200 16.02 0.59 2.36
N ALA A 201 15.99 0.52 3.70
CA ALA A 201 16.62 1.53 4.55
C ALA A 201 18.14 1.48 4.42
N VAL A 202 18.74 0.29 4.42
CA VAL A 202 20.18 0.08 4.19
C VAL A 202 20.57 0.55 2.79
N GLY A 203 19.75 0.28 1.76
CA GLY A 203 19.98 0.81 0.40
C GLY A 203 20.02 2.32 0.36
N ARG A 204 19.06 3.00 1.00
CA ARG A 204 19.05 4.48 1.08
C ARG A 204 20.24 5.03 1.89
N ALA A 205 20.67 4.33 2.93
CA ALA A 205 21.87 4.71 3.68
C ALA A 205 23.13 4.56 2.83
N PHE A 206 23.21 3.52 2.02
CA PHE A 206 24.32 3.33 1.07
C PHE A 206 24.33 4.41 -0.02
N GLU A 207 23.18 4.81 -0.55
CA GLU A 207 23.07 5.93 -1.50
C GLU A 207 23.54 7.26 -0.87
N LYS A 208 23.31 7.47 0.42
CA LYS A 208 23.86 8.62 1.15
C LYS A 208 25.38 8.54 1.27
N LEU A 209 25.92 7.35 1.53
CA LEU A 209 27.36 7.11 1.53
C LEU A 209 27.97 7.49 0.16
N GLU A 210 27.38 7.03 -0.94
CA GLU A 210 27.82 7.37 -2.30
C GLU A 210 27.81 8.86 -2.60
N ASN A 211 26.87 9.61 -2.00
CA ASN A 211 26.73 11.06 -2.20
C ASN A 211 27.56 11.90 -1.19
N GLY A 212 28.49 11.25 -0.45
CA GLY A 212 29.35 11.93 0.52
C GLY A 212 28.64 12.39 1.80
N GLY A 213 27.45 11.82 2.08
CA GLY A 213 26.60 12.20 3.23
C GLY A 213 27.02 11.59 4.58
N TYR A 214 28.01 10.73 4.62
CA TYR A 214 28.65 10.19 5.86
C TYR A 214 29.82 11.05 6.34
N LYS A 215 29.78 12.36 6.09
CA LYS A 215 30.72 13.31 6.70
C LYS A 215 30.52 13.29 8.21
N GLU A 216 31.59 13.52 8.96
CA GLU A 216 31.50 13.65 10.42
C GLU A 216 30.37 14.60 10.79
N ALA A 217 29.41 14.13 11.57
CA ALA A 217 28.62 15.04 12.37
C ALA A 217 29.65 15.75 13.25
N ALA A 218 30.03 16.96 12.84
CA ALA A 218 30.85 17.82 13.68
C ALA A 218 30.21 17.80 15.05
N GLY A 219 30.97 17.36 16.06
CA GLY A 219 30.49 17.08 17.39
C GLY A 219 29.60 18.22 17.87
N LYS A 220 28.33 17.98 17.92
CA LYS A 220 27.44 18.74 18.77
C LYS A 220 27.67 18.15 20.16
N GLU A 221 28.71 18.65 20.83
CA GLU A 221 28.74 18.65 22.26
C GLU A 221 27.41 19.24 22.71
N THR A 222 26.62 18.41 23.37
CA THR A 222 25.41 18.84 24.08
C THR A 222 25.84 19.69 25.25
N VAL A 223 26.07 20.96 25.00
CA VAL A 223 26.07 21.97 26.04
C VAL A 223 24.60 22.16 26.41
N ASN A 224 24.18 21.45 27.47
CA ASN A 224 22.97 21.75 28.21
C ASN A 224 23.09 23.18 28.79
N GLN A 225 22.65 24.16 28.02
CA GLN A 225 22.30 25.47 28.58
C GLN A 225 20.78 25.49 28.73
N GLN A 226 20.36 25.33 29.98
CA GLN A 226 19.09 25.84 30.48
C GLN A 226 18.97 27.30 30.03
N LYS A 227 18.00 27.60 29.18
CA LYS A 227 17.49 28.95 28.99
C LYS A 227 16.12 29.02 29.62
N GLU A 228 16.12 29.76 30.72
CA GLU A 228 14.94 30.29 31.37
C GLU A 228 14.08 31.10 30.40
N SER A 229 12.79 31.01 30.66
CA SER A 229 11.74 31.74 30.02
C SER A 229 11.90 33.25 30.13
N GLU A 230 11.91 33.94 29.01
CA GLU A 230 11.46 35.32 28.96
C GLU A 230 10.50 35.52 27.78
N SER A 231 9.34 35.96 28.15
CA SER A 231 8.24 36.41 27.32
C SER A 231 8.58 37.76 26.67
N GLN A 232 8.37 37.95 25.38
CA GLN A 232 7.58 39.02 24.80
C GLN A 232 7.59 39.09 23.28
N PRO A 233 6.62 39.73 22.68
CA PRO A 233 6.23 39.57 21.31
C PRO A 233 6.74 40.70 20.41
N ALA A 234 7.11 40.41 19.21
CA ALA A 234 7.04 41.38 18.10
C ALA A 234 7.17 40.70 16.75
N PHE A 235 6.18 40.89 15.93
CA PHE A 235 6.29 40.65 14.49
C PHE A 235 7.30 41.63 13.90
N PRO A 236 8.21 41.17 13.04
CA PRO A 236 8.74 41.99 11.98
C PRO A 236 8.31 41.47 10.60
N ILE A 237 7.65 42.33 9.96
CA ILE A 237 7.55 42.71 8.54
C ILE A 237 8.44 41.92 7.58
N LYS A 238 7.77 41.39 6.56
CA LYS A 238 8.30 40.77 5.35
C LYS A 238 9.56 41.46 4.81
N SER A 239 10.64 40.72 4.70
CA SER A 239 11.75 41.07 3.84
C SER A 239 11.92 40.01 2.75
N LYS A 240 11.83 40.46 1.50
CA LYS A 240 12.26 39.87 0.24
C LYS A 240 12.12 38.39 0.04
N ALA A 241 11.19 38.02 -0.85
CA ALA A 241 11.09 36.71 -1.48
C ALA A 241 12.49 36.23 -1.91
N GLU A 242 13.02 35.23 -1.21
CA GLU A 242 14.11 34.43 -1.74
C GLU A 242 13.59 33.72 -3.01
N GLU A 243 14.23 33.96 -4.13
CA GLU A 243 13.99 33.22 -5.35
C GLU A 243 14.06 31.71 -5.05
N PRO A 244 13.14 30.89 -5.60
CA PRO A 244 13.17 29.46 -5.40
C PRO A 244 14.51 28.93 -5.91
N LYS A 245 15.33 28.40 -4.99
CA LYS A 245 16.60 27.72 -5.34
C LYS A 245 16.28 26.72 -6.43
N LYS A 246 16.68 27.03 -7.68
CA LYS A 246 16.59 26.09 -8.81
C LYS A 246 17.21 24.79 -8.34
N ARG A 247 16.42 23.72 -8.28
CA ARG A 247 16.93 22.37 -8.02
C ARG A 247 18.01 22.13 -9.05
N GLY A 248 19.27 22.16 -8.61
CA GLY A 248 20.42 21.96 -9.47
C GLY A 248 20.21 20.67 -10.26
N ARG A 249 20.42 20.75 -11.57
CA ARG A 249 20.51 19.58 -12.45
C ARG A 249 21.45 18.59 -11.77
N PRO A 250 21.08 17.28 -11.63
CA PRO A 250 21.99 16.33 -11.00
C PRO A 250 23.35 16.44 -11.65
N LEU A 251 24.37 16.62 -10.83
CA LEU A 251 25.75 16.70 -11.28
C LEU A 251 26.02 15.58 -12.27
N LYS A 252 26.54 15.90 -13.44
CA LYS A 252 26.98 14.95 -14.47
C LYS A 252 27.70 13.79 -13.75
N HIS A 253 27.39 12.58 -14.11
CA HIS A 253 27.98 11.32 -13.68
C HIS A 253 29.48 11.47 -13.30
N GLN A 254 29.79 11.91 -12.10
CA GLN A 254 30.97 11.42 -11.43
C GLN A 254 30.64 9.96 -11.12
N GLU A 255 31.42 9.03 -11.63
CA GLU A 255 31.28 7.62 -11.30
C GLU A 255 31.21 7.51 -9.79
N LYS A 256 30.04 7.16 -9.27
CA LYS A 256 29.82 7.03 -7.83
C LYS A 256 30.73 5.90 -7.37
N VAL A 257 31.72 6.22 -6.58
CA VAL A 257 32.81 5.31 -6.19
C VAL A 257 32.30 3.94 -5.73
N PHE A 258 31.18 3.91 -4.97
CA PHE A 258 30.64 2.69 -4.43
C PHE A 258 29.59 1.99 -5.32
N HIS A 259 29.24 2.57 -6.47
CA HIS A 259 28.18 2.01 -7.33
C HIS A 259 28.46 0.57 -7.76
N GLN A 260 29.71 0.23 -8.02
CA GLN A 260 30.15 -1.12 -8.44
C GLN A 260 29.85 -2.19 -7.39
N ILE A 261 29.86 -1.85 -6.09
CA ILE A 261 29.62 -2.79 -5.00
C ILE A 261 28.21 -2.68 -4.39
N TYR A 262 27.40 -1.67 -4.78
CA TYR A 262 26.07 -1.44 -4.23
C TYR A 262 25.21 -2.72 -4.21
N SER A 263 25.07 -3.33 -5.36
CA SER A 263 24.23 -4.52 -5.51
C SER A 263 24.75 -5.70 -4.67
N LYS A 264 26.08 -5.87 -4.57
CA LYS A 264 26.71 -6.92 -3.76
C LYS A 264 26.44 -6.69 -2.27
N VAL A 265 26.64 -5.46 -1.78
CA VAL A 265 26.40 -5.08 -0.38
C VAL A 265 24.95 -5.31 0.04
N ILE A 266 23.99 -4.85 -0.78
CA ILE A 266 22.57 -5.00 -0.46
C ILE A 266 22.12 -6.47 -0.48
N LYS A 267 22.63 -7.24 -1.43
CA LYS A 267 22.33 -8.67 -1.50
C LYS A 267 22.96 -9.41 -0.31
N TRP A 268 24.16 -9.07 0.07
CA TRP A 268 24.84 -9.65 1.22
C TRP A 268 24.08 -9.35 2.52
N PHE A 269 23.65 -8.12 2.73
CA PHE A 269 22.77 -7.78 3.85
C PHE A 269 21.51 -8.62 3.87
N THR A 270 20.83 -8.71 2.72
CA THR A 270 19.60 -9.52 2.56
C THR A 270 19.86 -10.99 2.90
N PHE A 271 20.97 -11.55 2.44
CA PHE A 271 21.34 -12.92 2.73
C PHE A 271 21.58 -13.14 4.22
N ILE A 272 22.39 -12.29 4.87
CA ILE A 272 22.72 -12.40 6.30
C ILE A 272 21.46 -12.36 7.17
N ILE A 273 20.55 -11.42 6.96
CA ILE A 273 19.34 -11.31 7.78
C ILE A 273 18.43 -12.53 7.66
N MET A 274 18.48 -13.24 6.54
CA MET A 274 17.68 -14.45 6.27
C MET A 274 18.36 -15.76 6.74
N LEU A 275 19.63 -15.73 7.14
CA LEU A 275 20.32 -16.93 7.62
C LEU A 275 19.69 -17.44 8.94
N PRO A 276 19.48 -18.75 9.09
CA PRO A 276 18.99 -19.35 10.33
C PRO A 276 20.11 -19.55 11.37
N ILE A 277 20.84 -18.47 11.71
CA ILE A 277 21.95 -18.46 12.65
C ILE A 277 21.72 -17.39 13.73
N GLU A 278 22.48 -17.44 14.80
CA GLU A 278 22.40 -16.48 15.90
C GLU A 278 22.64 -15.05 15.45
N THR A 279 21.94 -14.11 16.08
CA THR A 279 22.02 -12.67 15.79
C THR A 279 23.45 -12.13 15.94
N THR A 280 24.17 -12.55 16.94
CA THR A 280 25.58 -12.19 17.18
C THR A 280 26.47 -12.56 15.99
N LYS A 281 26.26 -13.74 15.44
CA LYS A 281 26.99 -14.23 14.26
C LYS A 281 26.58 -13.46 12.99
N LYS A 282 25.31 -13.12 12.85
CA LYS A 282 24.84 -12.24 11.74
C LYS A 282 25.53 -10.88 11.78
N ILE A 283 25.58 -10.25 12.96
CA ILE A 283 26.26 -8.96 13.16
C ILE A 283 27.74 -9.07 12.81
N PHE A 284 28.39 -10.11 13.28
CA PHE A 284 29.82 -10.36 12.99
C PHE A 284 30.07 -10.48 11.48
N LEU A 285 29.30 -11.32 10.78
CA LEU A 285 29.43 -11.50 9.33
C LEU A 285 29.16 -10.19 8.57
N TRP A 286 28.19 -9.41 9.01
CA TRP A 286 27.88 -8.12 8.39
C TRP A 286 29.02 -7.11 8.59
N LYS A 287 29.53 -6.97 9.81
CA LYS A 287 30.65 -6.07 10.10
C LYS A 287 31.93 -6.47 9.37
N ASN A 288 32.09 -7.74 9.04
CA ASN A 288 33.23 -8.25 8.26
C ASN A 288 33.16 -7.88 6.77
N THR A 289 32.09 -7.22 6.31
CA THR A 289 31.88 -6.84 4.91
C THR A 289 33.03 -5.96 4.36
N LEU A 290 33.55 -5.04 5.17
CA LEU A 290 34.71 -4.23 4.78
C LEU A 290 35.92 -5.10 4.48
N ASN A 291 36.26 -6.05 5.38
CA ASN A 291 37.40 -6.95 5.22
C ASN A 291 37.30 -7.76 3.93
N HIS A 292 36.09 -8.27 3.62
CA HIS A 292 35.84 -8.99 2.37
C HIS A 292 36.18 -8.12 1.13
N PHE A 293 35.75 -6.86 1.08
CA PHE A 293 36.01 -6.00 -0.07
C PHE A 293 37.46 -5.52 -0.18
N ILE A 294 38.24 -5.54 0.89
CA ILE A 294 39.69 -5.24 0.87
C ILE A 294 40.59 -6.48 0.74
N GLY A 295 39.99 -7.65 0.45
CA GLY A 295 40.73 -8.90 0.19
C GLY A 295 41.09 -9.70 1.41
N ARG A 296 40.52 -9.41 2.60
CA ARG A 296 40.71 -10.17 3.85
C ARG A 296 39.56 -11.12 4.05
N HIS A 297 39.76 -12.41 3.70
CA HIS A 297 38.67 -13.41 3.63
C HIS A 297 38.65 -14.43 4.80
N GLU A 298 39.39 -14.20 5.89
CA GLU A 298 39.54 -15.13 7.00
C GLU A 298 38.22 -15.56 7.64
N ASN A 299 37.24 -14.64 7.65
CA ASN A 299 35.94 -14.83 8.30
C ASN A 299 34.77 -14.82 7.29
N CYS A 300 35.03 -15.08 6.03
CA CYS A 300 33.98 -15.15 5.00
C CYS A 300 33.33 -16.54 4.95
N LEU A 301 32.08 -16.61 4.43
CA LEU A 301 31.33 -17.87 4.28
C LEU A 301 31.59 -18.59 2.96
N HIS A 302 32.28 -17.94 2.01
CA HIS A 302 32.60 -18.52 0.71
C HIS A 302 33.90 -19.35 0.77
N GLU A 303 34.16 -20.12 -0.27
CA GLU A 303 35.36 -20.92 -0.42
C GLU A 303 36.62 -20.01 -0.39
N LYS A 304 37.63 -20.43 0.41
CA LYS A 304 38.87 -19.65 0.60
C LYS A 304 39.79 -19.67 -0.62
N ASP A 305 39.60 -20.63 -1.50
CA ASP A 305 40.46 -20.87 -2.67
C ASP A 305 40.12 -20.05 -3.91
N LYS A 306 39.10 -19.24 -3.85
CA LYS A 306 38.73 -18.30 -4.95
C LYS A 306 39.33 -16.93 -4.71
N GLU A 307 40.13 -16.46 -5.68
CA GLU A 307 40.53 -15.06 -5.71
C GLU A 307 39.33 -14.14 -5.93
N TYR A 308 39.08 -13.29 -4.95
CA TYR A 308 38.05 -12.26 -5.06
C TYR A 308 38.74 -10.90 -5.32
N PRO A 309 38.24 -10.13 -6.30
CA PRO A 309 38.87 -8.86 -6.64
C PRO A 309 38.72 -7.86 -5.49
N VAL A 310 39.85 -7.29 -5.07
CA VAL A 310 39.91 -6.20 -4.10
C VAL A 310 39.23 -4.97 -4.67
N PHE A 311 38.30 -4.39 -3.92
CA PHE A 311 37.68 -3.13 -4.30
C PHE A 311 38.60 -1.96 -3.88
N GLN A 312 39.49 -1.57 -4.77
CA GLN A 312 40.55 -0.58 -4.54
C GLN A 312 40.12 0.72 -3.83
N PRO A 313 38.93 1.31 -4.08
CA PRO A 313 38.51 2.49 -3.35
C PRO A 313 38.46 2.31 -1.84
N LEU A 314 38.15 1.11 -1.31
CA LEU A 314 38.10 0.84 0.13
C LEU A 314 39.47 0.60 0.77
N THR A 315 40.56 0.57 0.01
CA THR A 315 41.92 0.58 0.57
C THR A 315 42.31 1.98 1.07
N LYS A 316 41.58 3.05 0.65
CA LYS A 316 41.78 4.40 1.15
C LYS A 316 41.18 4.55 2.55
N PRO A 317 41.98 5.00 3.57
CA PRO A 317 41.51 5.03 4.97
C PRO A 317 40.20 5.80 5.20
N ASP A 318 40.02 6.95 4.55
CA ASP A 318 38.83 7.79 4.71
C ASP A 318 37.56 7.11 4.17
N LEU A 319 37.66 6.44 3.02
CA LEU A 319 36.54 5.71 2.43
C LEU A 319 36.24 4.44 3.22
N ALA A 320 37.27 3.73 3.70
CA ALA A 320 37.12 2.60 4.57
C ALA A 320 36.41 2.97 5.90
N LYS A 321 36.80 4.10 6.52
CA LYS A 321 36.17 4.62 7.74
C LYS A 321 34.70 4.98 7.51
N GLN A 322 34.35 5.61 6.39
CA GLN A 322 32.97 5.91 6.04
C GLN A 322 32.14 4.65 5.80
N PHE A 323 32.69 3.67 5.09
CA PHE A 323 32.04 2.39 4.84
C PHE A 323 31.86 1.59 6.15
N GLN A 324 32.84 1.61 7.05
CA GLN A 324 32.74 0.96 8.36
C GLN A 324 31.61 1.58 9.19
N ARG A 325 31.50 2.90 9.23
CA ARG A 325 30.38 3.59 9.92
C ARG A 325 29.03 3.17 9.34
N PHE A 326 28.92 3.08 8.01
CA PHE A 326 27.72 2.60 7.35
C PHE A 326 27.37 1.16 7.78
N THR A 327 28.36 0.26 7.82
CA THR A 327 28.12 -1.13 8.24
C THR A 327 27.76 -1.21 9.73
N ASP A 328 28.36 -0.39 10.59
CA ASP A 328 28.03 -0.32 12.01
C ASP A 328 26.61 0.18 12.26
N ASP A 329 26.16 1.18 11.50
CA ASP A 329 24.80 1.68 11.62
C ASP A 329 23.78 0.67 11.12
N ALA A 330 24.04 0.00 10.01
CA ALA A 330 23.18 -1.06 9.50
C ALA A 330 23.14 -2.29 10.41
N ALA A 331 24.24 -2.60 11.12
CA ALA A 331 24.32 -3.69 12.08
C ALA A 331 23.32 -3.52 13.25
N LYS A 332 22.99 -2.29 13.63
CA LYS A 332 22.02 -1.98 14.69
C LYS A 332 20.60 -2.46 14.37
N LEU A 333 20.27 -2.65 13.10
CA LEU A 333 18.97 -3.15 12.67
C LEU A 333 18.84 -4.67 12.80
N ILE A 334 19.96 -5.41 12.68
CA ILE A 334 19.95 -6.88 12.61
C ILE A 334 19.24 -7.55 13.80
N PRO A 335 19.42 -7.11 15.06
CA PRO A 335 18.75 -7.72 16.21
C PRO A 335 17.23 -7.55 16.21
N GLU A 336 16.72 -6.53 15.52
CA GLU A 336 15.30 -6.20 15.47
C GLU A 336 14.58 -6.87 14.29
N ILE A 337 15.31 -7.51 13.38
CA ILE A 337 14.75 -8.16 12.20
C ILE A 337 14.39 -9.62 12.50
N ASP A 338 13.13 -9.97 12.23
CA ASP A 338 12.72 -11.38 12.19
C ASP A 338 12.55 -11.80 10.72
N PRO A 339 13.30 -12.81 10.24
CA PRO A 339 13.22 -13.27 8.85
C PRO A 339 11.82 -13.70 8.41
N ASN A 340 11.00 -14.17 9.36
CA ASN A 340 9.64 -14.65 9.12
C ASN A 340 8.60 -13.54 9.22
N ALA A 341 8.98 -12.39 9.76
CA ALA A 341 8.13 -11.23 9.96
C ALA A 341 7.97 -10.45 8.63
N GLN A 342 6.76 -10.38 8.09
CA GLN A 342 6.51 -9.72 6.80
C GLN A 342 5.27 -8.85 6.86
N THR A 343 5.38 -7.61 6.37
CA THR A 343 4.26 -6.71 6.12
C THR A 343 3.70 -6.84 4.68
N GLN A 344 4.15 -7.85 3.93
CA GLN A 344 3.76 -8.04 2.53
C GLN A 344 2.25 -8.18 2.33
N GLN A 345 1.54 -8.70 3.33
CA GLN A 345 0.07 -8.79 3.27
C GLN A 345 -0.56 -7.40 3.36
N ASN A 346 0.00 -6.49 4.17
CA ASN A 346 -0.41 -5.10 4.26
C ASN A 346 -0.12 -4.37 2.93
N GLU A 347 1.07 -4.55 2.33
CA GLU A 347 1.36 -4.00 0.99
C GLU A 347 0.35 -4.49 -0.06
N SER A 348 -0.04 -5.77 0.00
CA SER A 348 -1.03 -6.35 -0.92
C SER A 348 -2.43 -5.77 -0.75
N ILE A 349 -2.89 -5.57 0.48
CA ILE A 349 -4.20 -4.95 0.73
C ILE A 349 -4.19 -3.47 0.35
N HIS A 350 -3.11 -2.73 0.63
CA HIS A 350 -2.96 -1.35 0.19
C HIS A 350 -2.99 -1.23 -1.33
N HIS A 351 -2.38 -2.17 -2.06
CA HIS A 351 -2.50 -2.20 -3.52
C HIS A 351 -3.94 -2.43 -3.98
N SER A 352 -4.69 -3.30 -3.32
CA SER A 352 -6.11 -3.53 -3.59
C SER A 352 -6.95 -2.30 -3.26
N MET A 353 -6.62 -1.58 -2.17
CA MET A 353 -7.26 -0.31 -1.83
C MET A 353 -7.08 0.76 -2.91
N LEU A 354 -5.92 0.80 -3.57
CA LEU A 354 -5.69 1.72 -4.70
C LEU A 354 -6.60 1.44 -5.90
N THR A 355 -7.07 0.21 -6.05
CA THR A 355 -8.06 -0.14 -7.09
C THR A 355 -9.44 0.38 -6.72
N GLN A 356 -9.83 0.26 -5.44
CA GLN A 356 -11.13 0.73 -4.93
C GLN A 356 -11.18 2.25 -4.72
N CYS A 357 -10.05 2.83 -4.30
CA CYS A 357 -9.89 4.25 -4.03
C CYS A 357 -8.56 4.73 -4.64
N PRO A 358 -8.50 5.03 -5.94
CA PRO A 358 -7.30 5.56 -6.57
C PRO A 358 -6.82 6.82 -5.87
N LYS A 359 -5.48 7.01 -5.83
CA LYS A 359 -4.88 8.21 -5.21
C LYS A 359 -5.44 9.47 -5.84
N GLY A 360 -6.03 10.32 -5.00
CA GLY A 360 -6.67 11.57 -5.42
C GLY A 360 -7.39 12.25 -4.25
N ASN A 361 -8.06 13.35 -4.52
CA ASN A 361 -8.72 14.17 -3.50
C ASN A 361 -10.06 13.59 -2.98
N ASN A 362 -10.27 12.30 -3.07
CA ASN A 362 -11.53 11.63 -2.67
C ASN A 362 -11.64 11.40 -1.15
N THR A 363 -11.32 12.40 -0.35
CA THR A 363 -11.31 12.28 1.11
C THR A 363 -12.66 11.83 1.69
N LYS A 364 -13.77 12.37 1.14
CA LYS A 364 -15.12 12.05 1.63
C LYS A 364 -15.56 10.60 1.43
N SER A 365 -15.00 9.89 0.46
CA SER A 365 -15.32 8.48 0.19
C SER A 365 -14.17 7.53 0.54
N PHE A 366 -13.06 8.05 1.03
CA PHE A 366 -11.84 7.28 1.29
C PHE A 366 -12.11 6.13 2.26
N GLU A 367 -12.62 6.41 3.44
CA GLU A 367 -12.89 5.41 4.48
C GLU A 367 -13.89 4.34 4.02
N MET A 368 -15.01 4.74 3.40
CA MET A 368 -16.00 3.81 2.89
C MET A 368 -15.43 2.89 1.80
N ARG A 369 -14.64 3.43 0.86
CA ARG A 369 -14.06 2.64 -0.24
C ARG A 369 -12.97 1.69 0.24
N THR A 370 -12.14 2.14 1.16
CA THR A 370 -11.14 1.26 1.79
C THR A 370 -11.80 0.19 2.65
N ALA A 371 -12.93 0.48 3.31
CA ALA A 371 -13.73 -0.49 4.04
C ALA A 371 -14.22 -1.66 3.16
N VAL A 372 -14.61 -1.41 1.90
CA VAL A 372 -14.96 -2.48 0.96
C VAL A 372 -13.78 -3.45 0.76
N THR A 373 -12.56 -2.93 0.64
CA THR A 373 -11.37 -3.79 0.50
C THR A 373 -11.10 -4.62 1.75
N ILE A 374 -11.29 -4.03 2.93
CA ILE A 374 -11.16 -4.75 4.21
C ILE A 374 -12.18 -5.89 4.28
N LEU A 375 -13.44 -5.61 3.93
CA LEU A 375 -14.49 -6.62 3.88
C LEU A 375 -14.18 -7.74 2.89
N GLN A 376 -13.71 -7.40 1.68
CA GLN A 376 -13.27 -8.40 0.69
C GLN A 376 -12.12 -9.27 1.23
N LYS A 377 -11.21 -8.70 2.01
CA LYS A 377 -10.10 -9.43 2.62
C LYS A 377 -10.57 -10.36 3.75
N ASN A 378 -11.47 -9.90 4.59
CA ASN A 378 -11.95 -10.64 5.74
C ASN A 378 -13.03 -11.66 5.38
N GLU A 379 -14.01 -11.29 4.55
CA GLU A 379 -15.18 -12.10 4.25
C GLU A 379 -15.09 -12.83 2.89
N GLY A 380 -14.16 -12.42 2.04
CA GLY A 380 -14.00 -12.99 0.69
C GLY A 380 -15.16 -12.61 -0.23
N GLU A 381 -15.61 -13.56 -1.05
CA GLU A 381 -16.64 -13.35 -2.08
C GLU A 381 -18.01 -12.99 -1.53
N LYS A 382 -18.35 -13.50 -0.36
CA LYS A 382 -19.64 -13.26 0.27
C LYS A 382 -19.86 -11.80 0.63
N CYS A 383 -18.79 -11.02 0.73
CA CYS A 383 -18.81 -9.61 1.10
C CYS A 383 -19.76 -8.78 0.19
N LYS A 384 -19.65 -8.93 -1.12
CA LYS A 384 -20.48 -8.15 -2.08
C LYS A 384 -21.96 -8.45 -1.90
N GLN A 385 -22.31 -9.74 -1.83
CA GLN A 385 -23.70 -10.15 -1.62
C GLN A 385 -24.25 -9.64 -0.30
N GLU A 386 -23.45 -9.71 0.76
CA GLU A 386 -23.86 -9.24 2.08
C GLU A 386 -24.08 -7.72 2.11
N ILE A 387 -23.23 -6.94 1.43
CA ILE A 387 -23.44 -5.50 1.27
C ILE A 387 -24.78 -5.24 0.56
N TYR A 388 -25.06 -5.94 -0.55
CA TYR A 388 -26.31 -5.76 -1.28
C TYR A 388 -27.54 -6.16 -0.45
N ASN A 389 -27.46 -7.25 0.31
CA ASN A 389 -28.52 -7.68 1.22
C ASN A 389 -28.81 -6.62 2.30
N ARG A 390 -27.79 -6.07 2.92
CA ARG A 390 -27.91 -5.04 3.96
C ARG A 390 -28.42 -3.71 3.43
N VAL A 391 -28.12 -3.39 2.18
CA VAL A 391 -28.56 -2.14 1.56
C VAL A 391 -30.03 -2.18 1.12
N ASN A 392 -30.49 -3.26 0.48
CA ASN A 392 -31.80 -3.31 -0.19
C ASN A 392 -32.51 -4.67 -0.13
N ASN A 393 -32.05 -5.62 0.67
CA ASN A 393 -32.49 -7.05 0.58
C ASN A 393 -32.35 -7.60 -0.85
N TYR A 394 -31.44 -7.03 -1.65
CA TYR A 394 -31.26 -7.45 -3.04
C TYR A 394 -30.47 -8.76 -3.11
N GLN A 395 -31.04 -9.75 -3.78
CA GLN A 395 -30.36 -11.00 -4.07
C GLN A 395 -29.79 -10.97 -5.50
N ILE A 396 -28.51 -11.18 -5.62
CA ILE A 396 -27.88 -11.40 -6.94
C ILE A 396 -28.49 -12.66 -7.54
N SER A 397 -28.86 -12.58 -8.82
CA SER A 397 -29.45 -13.75 -9.50
C SER A 397 -28.54 -14.97 -9.42
N PRO A 398 -29.08 -16.20 -9.32
CA PRO A 398 -28.29 -17.42 -9.24
C PRO A 398 -27.25 -17.55 -10.35
N SER A 399 -27.60 -17.17 -11.57
CA SER A 399 -26.70 -17.21 -12.75
C SER A 399 -25.49 -16.25 -12.60
N ILE A 400 -25.72 -15.01 -12.14
CA ILE A 400 -24.63 -14.06 -11.88
C ILE A 400 -23.76 -14.53 -10.72
N ARG A 401 -24.36 -15.11 -9.66
CA ARG A 401 -23.63 -15.68 -8.53
C ARG A 401 -22.71 -16.83 -8.97
N GLU A 402 -23.19 -17.67 -9.86
CA GLU A 402 -22.40 -18.77 -10.41
C GLU A 402 -21.24 -18.28 -11.27
N LEU A 403 -21.46 -17.27 -12.12
CA LEU A 403 -20.41 -16.63 -12.90
C LEU A 403 -19.33 -16.00 -12.00
N GLN A 404 -19.72 -15.31 -10.95
CA GLN A 404 -18.80 -14.73 -9.98
C GLN A 404 -17.98 -15.81 -9.25
N LYS A 405 -18.61 -16.93 -8.89
CA LYS A 405 -17.93 -18.07 -8.27
C LYS A 405 -16.91 -18.69 -9.23
N LEU A 406 -17.27 -18.90 -10.48
CA LEU A 406 -16.36 -19.40 -11.52
C LEU A 406 -15.18 -18.47 -11.75
N GLU A 407 -15.41 -17.17 -11.78
CA GLU A 407 -14.34 -16.17 -11.93
C GLU A 407 -13.38 -16.18 -10.74
N TYR A 408 -13.89 -16.33 -9.53
CA TYR A 408 -13.07 -16.45 -8.33
C TYR A 408 -12.22 -17.72 -8.34
N GLU A 409 -12.82 -18.88 -8.60
CA GLU A 409 -12.07 -20.12 -8.67
C GLU A 409 -10.98 -20.06 -9.74
N LYS A 410 -11.27 -19.42 -10.88
CA LYS A 410 -10.29 -19.14 -11.93
C LYS A 410 -9.16 -18.24 -11.45
N ASN A 411 -9.48 -17.17 -10.71
CA ASN A 411 -8.48 -16.26 -10.14
C ASN A 411 -7.68 -16.92 -9.02
N LYS A 412 -8.31 -17.72 -8.16
CA LYS A 412 -7.65 -18.52 -7.13
C LYS A 412 -6.68 -19.52 -7.74
N SER A 413 -7.09 -20.26 -8.76
CA SER A 413 -6.23 -21.19 -9.49
C SER A 413 -5.07 -20.48 -10.19
N ARG A 414 -5.32 -19.30 -10.82
CA ARG A 414 -4.26 -18.45 -11.39
C ARG A 414 -3.24 -18.00 -10.35
N ASN A 415 -3.72 -17.59 -9.17
CA ASN A 415 -2.85 -17.13 -8.09
C ASN A 415 -2.06 -18.29 -7.48
N GLN A 416 -2.64 -19.47 -7.35
CA GLN A 416 -1.94 -20.67 -6.90
C GLN A 416 -0.84 -21.08 -7.90
N LYS A 417 -1.13 -21.08 -9.21
CA LYS A 417 -0.11 -21.34 -10.25
C LYS A 417 1.02 -20.31 -10.22
N LYS A 418 0.70 -19.01 -10.02
CA LYS A 418 1.73 -17.96 -9.86
C LYS A 418 2.54 -18.09 -8.58
N ALA A 419 2.08 -18.86 -7.61
CA ALA A 419 2.79 -19.07 -6.34
C ALA A 419 3.95 -20.06 -6.43
N THR A 420 4.01 -20.91 -7.48
CA THR A 420 5.12 -21.84 -7.63
C THR A 420 6.41 -21.11 -8.02
N PRO A 421 7.57 -21.51 -7.48
CA PRO A 421 8.85 -20.87 -7.79
C PRO A 421 9.19 -20.86 -9.29
N GLU A 422 8.83 -21.92 -10.01
CA GLU A 422 9.05 -22.08 -11.45
C GLU A 422 8.24 -21.04 -12.23
N THR A 423 6.95 -20.94 -11.97
CA THR A 423 6.07 -19.98 -12.65
C THR A 423 6.45 -18.54 -12.32
N ARG A 424 6.91 -18.24 -11.09
CA ARG A 424 7.45 -16.91 -10.76
C ARG A 424 8.68 -16.58 -11.58
N LYS A 425 9.60 -17.53 -11.79
CA LYS A 425 10.78 -17.35 -12.64
C LYS A 425 10.39 -17.05 -14.09
N GLU A 426 9.44 -17.80 -14.65
CA GLU A 426 8.97 -17.60 -16.03
C GLU A 426 8.27 -16.22 -16.18
N ILE A 427 7.39 -15.86 -15.27
CA ILE A 427 6.71 -14.55 -15.28
C ILE A 427 7.72 -13.41 -15.18
N ASN A 428 8.71 -13.53 -14.29
CA ASN A 428 9.75 -12.53 -14.15
C ASN A 428 10.65 -12.47 -15.39
N LYS A 429 11.01 -13.62 -15.98
CA LYS A 429 11.75 -13.69 -17.23
C LYS A 429 10.99 -13.02 -18.38
N ALA A 430 9.68 -13.28 -18.50
CA ALA A 430 8.83 -12.65 -19.51
C ALA A 430 8.64 -11.15 -19.31
N ARG A 431 8.51 -10.70 -18.04
CA ARG A 431 8.42 -9.27 -17.69
C ARG A 431 9.73 -8.53 -17.97
N ASN A 432 10.85 -9.14 -17.67
CA ASN A 432 12.17 -8.57 -17.92
C ASN A 432 12.46 -8.52 -19.41
N ALA A 433 12.11 -9.54 -20.18
CA ALA A 433 12.22 -9.54 -21.64
C ALA A 433 11.37 -8.44 -22.31
N LYS A 434 10.21 -8.09 -21.74
CA LYS A 434 9.37 -6.98 -22.24
C LYS A 434 9.87 -5.61 -21.82
N ARG A 435 10.50 -5.47 -20.62
CA ARG A 435 11.00 -4.20 -20.11
C ARG A 435 12.37 -3.81 -20.67
N PHE A 436 13.17 -4.80 -21.02
CA PHE A 436 14.54 -4.62 -21.48
C PHE A 436 14.74 -5.46 -22.75
N PRO A 437 14.54 -4.88 -23.95
CA PRO A 437 15.01 -5.50 -25.18
C PRO A 437 16.49 -5.84 -25.05
N LYS A 438 16.95 -6.91 -25.69
CA LYS A 438 18.30 -7.49 -25.54
C LYS A 438 19.47 -6.50 -25.76
N ASP A 439 19.18 -5.32 -26.27
CA ASP A 439 20.18 -4.28 -26.60
C ASP A 439 20.46 -3.28 -25.49
N ASN A 440 19.90 -3.46 -24.27
CA ASN A 440 20.12 -2.57 -23.16
C ASN A 440 20.92 -3.26 -22.02
N PRO A 441 22.24 -2.98 -21.90
CA PRO A 441 23.11 -3.70 -20.95
C PRO A 441 22.91 -3.33 -19.48
N THR A 442 22.04 -2.37 -19.13
CA THR A 442 21.70 -2.02 -17.74
C THR A 442 20.57 -2.90 -17.21
N GLY A 443 20.89 -4.18 -16.96
CA GLY A 443 19.96 -5.15 -16.40
C GLY A 443 19.50 -4.78 -14.99
N ASP A 444 18.18 -4.76 -14.79
CA ASP A 444 17.55 -4.54 -13.48
C ASP A 444 17.76 -5.77 -12.58
N TYR A 445 18.50 -5.61 -11.48
CA TYR A 445 18.95 -6.65 -10.56
C TYR A 445 17.85 -7.19 -9.60
N ARG A 446 16.59 -7.18 -10.00
CA ARG A 446 15.50 -7.66 -9.15
C ARG A 446 15.14 -9.11 -9.46
N GLY A 447 15.66 -10.07 -8.68
CA GLY A 447 15.04 -11.38 -8.57
C GLY A 447 15.85 -12.66 -8.82
N GLY A 448 17.16 -12.65 -8.72
CA GLY A 448 17.96 -13.89 -8.72
C GLY A 448 17.94 -14.58 -7.35
N LYS A 449 17.79 -15.91 -7.30
CA LYS A 449 18.18 -16.67 -6.12
C LYS A 449 19.70 -16.59 -5.98
N TRP A 450 20.14 -16.12 -4.83
CA TRP A 450 21.56 -16.04 -4.51
C TRP A 450 22.02 -17.33 -3.86
N THR A 451 23.16 -17.82 -4.29
CA THR A 451 23.93 -18.82 -3.59
C THR A 451 25.15 -18.14 -2.99
N PRO A 452 25.78 -18.70 -1.94
CA PRO A 452 27.04 -18.18 -1.40
C PRO A 452 28.15 -18.03 -2.45
N GLN A 453 28.03 -18.72 -3.58
CA GLN A 453 28.97 -18.67 -4.70
C GLN A 453 28.84 -17.42 -5.58
N ASP A 454 27.74 -16.68 -5.44
CA ASP A 454 27.48 -15.45 -6.22
C ASP A 454 28.02 -14.17 -5.52
N ILE A 455 28.68 -14.30 -4.38
CA ILE A 455 29.34 -13.27 -3.60
C ILE A 455 30.83 -13.37 -3.79
#